data_1f272e79b24eb5ef44f180098aecbbb5
#
_entry.id   1f272e79b24eb5ef44f180098aecbbb5
#
_cell.length_a   1.000
_cell.length_b   1.000
_cell.length_c   1.000
_cell.angle_alpha   90.00
_cell.angle_beta   90.00
_cell.angle_gamma   90.00
#
_symmetry.space_group_name_H-M   'P 1'
#
loop_
_entity.id
_entity.type
_entity.pdbx_description
1 polymer ?
#
loop_
_entity_poly.entity_id
_entity_poly.type
_entity_poly.pdbx_seq_one_letter_code
_entity_poly.pdbx_strand_id
1 'polypeptide(L)'
;VADLKVHEMAMLAALPKAPSTYNPYRNSIRALKRRNWVLKRLLDEKFISVEQYSLLMSEELKLSKSKKILNNKASFFKEEVRREIISRFNEQKLYDSGLTIMTTINEKLQVAAEDSFRKGLRNYSKRSGWNGPIENLKVNQNFEWVKEISNYKKPAGLYNDEIAIVKKIKSKFIEVITKNQKNLTISRDEMTIIKSKKVDCKKLFKRGDIIVISFNKNIGKYELSQIPKVNGGMVVIENKTGRVLAMVGGYDSSSSFNRVTQANRQLGSSFKPFVYITALENGYSPVSRILDAPFVIDDHSKDGVWRPTNYGEKFYGLSTLRLGIEKSRNLMTI
;
A
#
# COMPACT_ATOMS: atom_id res chain seq x y z
N VAL A 1 -9.71 1.12 -32.97
CA VAL A 1 -10.98 1.14 -33.73
C VAL A 1 -10.88 0.22 -34.95
N ALA A 2 -9.75 0.23 -35.67
CA ALA A 2 -9.56 -0.60 -36.87
C ALA A 2 -9.73 -2.12 -36.64
N ASP A 3 -9.53 -2.59 -35.41
CA ASP A 3 -9.62 -4.02 -35.06
C ASP A 3 -11.01 -4.49 -34.63
N LEU A 4 -11.98 -3.56 -34.58
CA LEU A 4 -13.35 -3.88 -34.15
C LEU A 4 -14.13 -4.55 -35.28
N LYS A 5 -14.84 -5.63 -34.94
CA LYS A 5 -15.80 -6.28 -35.86
C LYS A 5 -17.09 -5.45 -35.97
N VAL A 6 -17.81 -5.58 -37.09
CA VAL A 6 -19.02 -4.78 -37.36
C VAL A 6 -20.08 -4.92 -36.24
N HIS A 7 -20.28 -6.12 -35.68
CA HIS A 7 -21.23 -6.30 -34.57
C HIS A 7 -20.78 -5.65 -33.26
N GLU A 8 -19.46 -5.50 -33.04
CA GLU A 8 -18.91 -4.77 -31.91
C GLU A 8 -19.05 -3.25 -32.10
N MET A 9 -18.80 -2.75 -33.33
CA MET A 9 -19.06 -1.36 -33.70
C MET A 9 -20.54 -1.00 -33.52
N ALA A 10 -21.45 -1.88 -33.95
CA ALA A 10 -22.89 -1.70 -33.77
C ALA A 10 -23.29 -1.67 -32.28
N MET A 11 -22.61 -2.46 -31.41
CA MET A 11 -22.82 -2.41 -29.97
C MET A 11 -22.34 -1.06 -29.39
N LEU A 12 -21.17 -0.58 -29.78
CA LEU A 12 -20.67 0.71 -29.32
C LEU A 12 -21.57 1.86 -29.78
N ALA A 13 -22.05 1.84 -31.03
CA ALA A 13 -23.00 2.82 -31.58
C ALA A 13 -24.38 2.77 -30.89
N ALA A 14 -24.72 1.66 -30.26
CA ALA A 14 -25.96 1.50 -29.49
C ALA A 14 -25.95 2.23 -28.13
N LEU A 15 -24.77 2.43 -27.53
CA LEU A 15 -24.60 2.95 -26.16
C LEU A 15 -25.00 4.43 -25.97
N PRO A 16 -24.70 5.37 -26.88
CA PRO A 16 -24.94 6.80 -26.65
C PRO A 16 -26.40 7.14 -26.35
N LYS A 17 -27.37 6.36 -26.86
CA LYS A 17 -28.79 6.61 -26.62
C LYS A 17 -29.20 6.53 -25.14
N ALA A 18 -28.70 5.53 -24.41
CA ALA A 18 -28.95 5.35 -22.99
C ALA A 18 -27.89 4.40 -22.39
N PRO A 19 -26.70 4.90 -22.03
CA PRO A 19 -25.56 4.07 -21.65
C PRO A 19 -25.84 3.12 -20.47
N SER A 20 -26.57 3.58 -19.48
CA SER A 20 -26.92 2.74 -18.31
C SER A 20 -27.92 1.63 -18.64
N THR A 21 -28.90 1.91 -19.52
CA THR A 21 -29.94 0.96 -19.90
C THR A 21 -29.42 -0.13 -20.84
N TYR A 22 -28.53 0.25 -21.76
CA TYR A 22 -27.94 -0.66 -22.76
C TYR A 22 -26.55 -1.17 -22.37
N ASN A 23 -26.16 -1.01 -21.09
CA ASN A 23 -24.91 -1.55 -20.60
C ASN A 23 -24.91 -3.09 -20.69
N PRO A 24 -24.06 -3.71 -21.52
CA PRO A 24 -24.09 -5.14 -21.77
C PRO A 24 -23.69 -5.97 -20.54
N TYR A 25 -22.95 -5.40 -19.59
CA TYR A 25 -22.60 -6.05 -18.33
C TYR A 25 -23.76 -6.10 -17.32
N ARG A 26 -24.73 -5.19 -17.43
CA ARG A 26 -25.89 -5.11 -16.53
C ARG A 26 -27.16 -5.68 -17.15
N ASN A 27 -27.37 -5.44 -18.44
CA ASN A 27 -28.58 -5.76 -19.16
C ASN A 27 -28.26 -6.35 -20.54
N SER A 28 -27.66 -7.55 -20.61
CA SER A 28 -27.20 -8.18 -21.84
C SER A 28 -28.32 -8.30 -22.91
N ILE A 29 -29.53 -8.68 -22.50
CA ILE A 29 -30.68 -8.85 -23.40
C ILE A 29 -31.07 -7.53 -24.05
N ARG A 30 -31.17 -6.43 -23.27
CA ARG A 30 -31.49 -5.11 -23.82
C ARG A 30 -30.38 -4.57 -24.70
N ALA A 31 -29.13 -4.80 -24.32
CA ALA A 31 -27.96 -4.44 -25.11
C ALA A 31 -27.94 -5.14 -26.46
N LEU A 32 -28.18 -6.46 -26.50
CA LEU A 32 -28.30 -7.25 -27.73
C LEU A 32 -29.45 -6.77 -28.63
N LYS A 33 -30.64 -6.55 -28.06
CA LYS A 33 -31.78 -6.01 -28.83
C LYS A 33 -31.44 -4.67 -29.48
N ARG A 34 -30.75 -3.79 -28.74
CA ARG A 34 -30.36 -2.47 -29.27
C ARG A 34 -29.24 -2.57 -30.31
N ARG A 35 -28.23 -3.45 -30.12
CA ARG A 35 -27.21 -3.76 -31.13
C ARG A 35 -27.88 -4.25 -32.41
N ASN A 36 -28.81 -5.20 -32.31
CA ASN A 36 -29.51 -5.79 -33.45
C ASN A 36 -30.37 -4.76 -34.18
N TRP A 37 -30.94 -3.81 -33.47
CA TRP A 37 -31.63 -2.66 -34.09
C TRP A 37 -30.66 -1.80 -34.91
N VAL A 38 -29.44 -1.54 -34.42
CA VAL A 38 -28.40 -0.80 -35.18
C VAL A 38 -28.00 -1.59 -36.42
N LEU A 39 -27.78 -2.90 -36.31
CA LEU A 39 -27.46 -3.77 -37.44
C LEU A 39 -28.57 -3.73 -38.52
N LYS A 40 -29.85 -3.73 -38.10
CA LYS A 40 -30.97 -3.58 -39.03
C LYS A 40 -30.94 -2.24 -39.75
N ARG A 41 -30.63 -1.13 -39.06
CA ARG A 41 -30.47 0.17 -39.70
C ARG A 41 -29.32 0.18 -40.72
N LEU A 42 -28.20 -0.49 -40.42
CA LEU A 42 -27.10 -0.63 -41.40
C LEU A 42 -27.54 -1.42 -42.64
N LEU A 43 -28.41 -2.42 -42.48
CA LEU A 43 -29.01 -3.11 -43.63
C LEU A 43 -29.97 -2.21 -44.41
N ASP A 44 -30.90 -1.53 -43.74
CA ASP A 44 -31.90 -0.64 -44.36
C ASP A 44 -31.22 0.48 -45.18
N GLU A 45 -30.09 1.00 -44.65
CA GLU A 45 -29.28 2.04 -45.34
C GLU A 45 -28.24 1.44 -46.30
N LYS A 46 -28.28 0.14 -46.60
CA LYS A 46 -27.42 -0.60 -47.55
C LYS A 46 -25.90 -0.56 -47.23
N PHE A 47 -25.52 -0.35 -45.97
CA PHE A 47 -24.11 -0.46 -45.53
C PHE A 47 -23.64 -1.89 -45.40
N ILE A 48 -24.55 -2.84 -45.19
CA ILE A 48 -24.27 -4.30 -45.11
C ILE A 48 -25.29 -5.05 -45.98
N SER A 49 -24.90 -6.24 -46.47
CA SER A 49 -25.80 -7.13 -47.23
C SER A 49 -26.72 -7.92 -46.31
N VAL A 50 -27.75 -8.56 -46.88
CA VAL A 50 -28.70 -9.47 -46.14
C VAL A 50 -27.93 -10.65 -45.52
N GLU A 51 -26.99 -11.22 -46.26
CA GLU A 51 -26.13 -12.31 -45.77
C GLU A 51 -25.28 -11.89 -44.59
N GLN A 52 -24.63 -10.71 -44.71
CA GLN A 52 -23.84 -10.13 -43.60
C GLN A 52 -24.68 -9.83 -42.38
N TYR A 53 -25.90 -9.28 -42.57
CA TYR A 53 -26.83 -9.03 -41.47
C TYR A 53 -27.18 -10.31 -40.72
N SER A 54 -27.52 -11.41 -41.42
CA SER A 54 -27.86 -12.70 -40.83
C SER A 54 -26.70 -13.27 -40.02
N LEU A 55 -25.47 -13.19 -40.52
CA LEU A 55 -24.27 -13.62 -39.84
C LEU A 55 -23.98 -12.78 -38.59
N LEU A 56 -24.05 -11.47 -38.69
CA LEU A 56 -23.78 -10.54 -37.59
C LEU A 56 -24.82 -10.63 -36.46
N MET A 57 -26.07 -10.97 -36.79
CA MET A 57 -27.12 -11.21 -35.81
C MET A 57 -26.86 -12.43 -34.93
N SER A 58 -26.26 -13.48 -35.50
CA SER A 58 -25.94 -14.73 -34.79
C SER A 58 -24.68 -14.61 -33.90
N GLU A 59 -23.84 -13.57 -34.12
CA GLU A 59 -22.62 -13.37 -33.34
C GLU A 59 -22.92 -13.04 -31.87
N GLU A 60 -22.29 -13.78 -30.95
CA GLU A 60 -22.39 -13.54 -29.51
C GLU A 60 -21.59 -12.29 -29.11
N LEU A 61 -22.11 -11.53 -28.16
CA LEU A 61 -21.37 -10.47 -27.48
C LEU A 61 -20.35 -11.08 -26.50
N LYS A 62 -19.13 -11.27 -26.95
CA LYS A 62 -18.01 -11.68 -26.08
C LYS A 62 -17.54 -10.48 -25.27
N LEU A 63 -18.16 -10.28 -24.12
CA LEU A 63 -17.73 -9.25 -23.18
C LEU A 63 -16.46 -9.71 -22.46
N SER A 64 -15.36 -9.13 -22.83
CA SER A 64 -14.18 -9.16 -21.96
C SER A 64 -14.51 -8.32 -20.74
N LYS A 65 -14.74 -8.93 -19.58
CA LYS A 65 -14.51 -8.20 -18.34
C LYS A 65 -13.06 -7.76 -18.42
N SER A 66 -12.82 -6.50 -18.78
CA SER A 66 -11.55 -5.89 -18.48
C SER A 66 -11.29 -6.32 -17.05
N LYS A 67 -10.37 -7.26 -16.85
CA LYS A 67 -9.73 -7.36 -15.55
C LYS A 67 -9.33 -5.91 -15.34
N LYS A 68 -9.94 -5.26 -14.35
CA LYS A 68 -9.34 -4.06 -13.79
C LYS A 68 -7.97 -4.51 -13.36
N ILE A 69 -7.03 -4.45 -14.27
CA ILE A 69 -5.61 -4.38 -14.02
C ILE A 69 -5.34 -2.95 -13.47
N LEU A 70 -6.25 -2.49 -12.67
CA LEU A 70 -5.96 -1.68 -11.51
C LEU A 70 -5.42 -2.67 -10.49
N ASN A 71 -4.29 -3.25 -10.84
CA ASN A 71 -3.37 -3.68 -9.85
C ASN A 71 -3.13 -2.45 -9.00
N ASN A 72 -3.70 -2.44 -7.78
CA ASN A 72 -3.32 -1.50 -6.73
C ASN A 72 -1.85 -1.72 -6.33
N LYS A 73 -1.19 -2.66 -7.00
CA LYS A 73 0.25 -2.87 -6.98
C LYS A 73 0.93 -1.67 -7.63
N ALA A 74 2.00 -1.24 -7.03
CA ALA A 74 2.79 -0.09 -7.48
C ALA A 74 2.03 1.25 -7.55
N SER A 75 0.99 1.45 -6.74
CA SER A 75 0.20 2.70 -6.75
C SER A 75 1.08 3.94 -6.54
N PHE A 76 2.03 3.90 -5.62
CA PHE A 76 2.97 4.99 -5.36
C PHE A 76 3.92 5.23 -6.53
N PHE A 77 4.43 4.17 -7.14
CA PHE A 77 5.29 4.29 -8.32
C PHE A 77 4.54 4.91 -9.51
N LYS A 78 3.31 4.45 -9.77
CA LYS A 78 2.47 5.00 -10.84
C LYS A 78 2.14 6.47 -10.63
N GLU A 79 1.84 6.86 -9.39
CA GLU A 79 1.56 8.26 -9.07
C GLU A 79 2.79 9.13 -9.22
N GLU A 80 3.97 8.62 -8.89
CA GLU A 80 5.23 9.35 -9.11
C GLU A 80 5.51 9.53 -10.60
N VAL A 81 5.33 8.48 -11.40
CA VAL A 81 5.43 8.58 -12.86
C VAL A 81 4.43 9.58 -13.42
N ARG A 82 3.18 9.58 -12.94
CA ARG A 82 2.16 10.55 -13.34
C ARG A 82 2.61 11.98 -13.06
N ARG A 83 3.11 12.25 -11.86
CA ARG A 83 3.63 13.58 -11.47
C ARG A 83 4.78 14.01 -12.35
N GLU A 84 5.73 13.13 -12.62
CA GLU A 84 6.88 13.40 -13.47
C GLU A 84 6.45 13.75 -14.91
N ILE A 85 5.51 13.01 -15.47
CA ILE A 85 5.00 13.28 -16.81
C ILE A 85 4.24 14.61 -16.88
N ILE A 86 3.42 14.91 -15.87
CA ILE A 86 2.73 16.20 -15.79
C ILE A 86 3.72 17.36 -15.69
N SER A 87 4.75 17.20 -14.87
CA SER A 87 5.82 18.20 -14.71
C SER A 87 6.55 18.49 -16.02
N ARG A 88 6.78 17.47 -16.86
CA ARG A 88 7.51 17.61 -18.13
C ARG A 88 6.63 18.06 -19.31
N PHE A 89 5.39 17.60 -19.35
CA PHE A 89 4.55 17.70 -20.55
C PHE A 89 3.18 18.35 -20.34
N ASN A 90 2.78 18.65 -19.10
CA ASN A 90 1.46 19.06 -18.62
C ASN A 90 0.40 17.94 -18.58
N GLU A 91 -0.72 18.25 -17.93
CA GLU A 91 -1.81 17.30 -17.67
C GLU A 91 -2.59 16.91 -18.93
N GLN A 92 -2.85 17.89 -19.78
CA GLN A 92 -3.60 17.68 -21.03
C GLN A 92 -2.87 16.66 -21.92
N LYS A 93 -1.56 16.81 -22.09
CA LYS A 93 -0.78 15.90 -22.92
C LYS A 93 -0.76 14.48 -22.35
N LEU A 94 -0.74 14.32 -21.02
CA LEU A 94 -0.79 13.01 -20.39
C LEU A 94 -2.09 12.26 -20.71
N TYR A 95 -3.24 12.95 -20.69
CA TYR A 95 -4.54 12.29 -20.84
C TYR A 95 -5.07 12.26 -22.26
N ASP A 96 -4.72 13.23 -23.11
CA ASP A 96 -5.31 13.37 -24.43
C ASP A 96 -4.44 12.82 -25.57
N SER A 97 -3.12 12.63 -25.36
CA SER A 97 -2.20 12.27 -26.45
C SER A 97 -1.98 10.77 -26.65
N GLY A 98 -2.61 9.89 -25.86
CA GLY A 98 -2.45 8.43 -26.00
C GLY A 98 -1.02 7.94 -25.72
N LEU A 99 -0.32 8.55 -24.77
CA LEU A 99 1.09 8.24 -24.47
C LEU A 99 1.25 6.80 -23.98
N THR A 100 2.30 6.14 -24.46
CA THR A 100 2.83 4.91 -23.87
C THR A 100 4.06 5.25 -23.05
N ILE A 101 4.02 4.98 -21.73
CA ILE A 101 5.09 5.30 -20.80
C ILE A 101 5.79 4.02 -20.37
N MET A 102 7.02 3.85 -20.81
CA MET A 102 7.88 2.74 -20.39
C MET A 102 8.64 3.13 -19.13
N THR A 103 8.62 2.28 -18.12
CA THR A 103 9.25 2.54 -16.83
C THR A 103 10.27 1.45 -16.47
N THR A 104 11.04 1.68 -15.42
CA THR A 104 12.05 0.76 -14.92
C THR A 104 11.51 -0.25 -13.90
N ILE A 105 10.21 -0.21 -13.58
CA ILE A 105 9.61 -1.08 -12.57
C ILE A 105 9.78 -2.56 -12.92
N ASN A 106 10.17 -3.34 -11.92
CA ASN A 106 10.18 -4.80 -12.00
C ASN A 106 9.03 -5.35 -11.16
N GLU A 107 8.05 -6.01 -11.80
CA GLU A 107 6.85 -6.47 -11.11
C GLU A 107 7.14 -7.43 -9.96
N LYS A 108 8.09 -8.36 -10.14
CA LYS A 108 8.46 -9.34 -9.11
C LYS A 108 9.07 -8.65 -7.89
N LEU A 109 9.97 -7.70 -8.13
CA LEU A 109 10.60 -6.92 -7.05
C LEU A 109 9.59 -6.00 -6.36
N GLN A 110 8.66 -5.40 -7.10
CA GLN A 110 7.60 -4.56 -6.53
C GLN A 110 6.71 -5.36 -5.57
N VAL A 111 6.27 -6.55 -5.98
CA VAL A 111 5.47 -7.44 -5.11
C VAL A 111 6.25 -7.83 -3.86
N ALA A 112 7.49 -8.26 -4.03
CA ALA A 112 8.37 -8.64 -2.92
C ALA A 112 8.63 -7.48 -1.95
N ALA A 113 8.84 -6.27 -2.48
CA ALA A 113 9.03 -5.06 -1.68
C ALA A 113 7.77 -4.71 -0.88
N GLU A 114 6.58 -4.72 -1.52
CA GLU A 114 5.32 -4.46 -0.83
C GLU A 114 5.04 -5.45 0.29
N ASP A 115 5.23 -6.74 0.04
CA ASP A 115 4.98 -7.80 1.03
C ASP A 115 5.98 -7.72 2.19
N SER A 116 7.26 -7.53 1.89
CA SER A 116 8.32 -7.39 2.90
C SER A 116 8.12 -6.14 3.76
N PHE A 117 7.76 -5.03 3.13
CA PHE A 117 7.49 -3.77 3.81
C PHE A 117 6.30 -3.88 4.77
N ARG A 118 5.17 -4.43 4.28
CA ARG A 118 3.98 -4.67 5.12
C ARG A 118 4.30 -5.60 6.29
N LYS A 119 5.01 -6.70 6.03
CA LYS A 119 5.43 -7.65 7.06
C LYS A 119 6.34 -6.97 8.10
N GLY A 120 7.28 -6.14 7.66
CA GLY A 120 8.17 -5.37 8.53
C GLY A 120 7.40 -4.43 9.47
N LEU A 121 6.47 -3.63 8.93
CA LEU A 121 5.64 -2.71 9.72
C LEU A 121 4.70 -3.45 10.69
N ARG A 122 4.11 -4.58 10.27
CA ARG A 122 3.29 -5.41 11.15
C ARG A 122 4.10 -5.99 12.31
N ASN A 123 5.28 -6.50 12.03
CA ASN A 123 6.19 -7.03 13.07
C ASN A 123 6.62 -5.93 14.05
N TYR A 124 6.92 -4.74 13.54
CA TYR A 124 7.21 -3.58 14.39
C TYR A 124 6.01 -3.22 15.26
N SER A 125 4.83 -3.10 14.66
CA SER A 125 3.59 -2.80 15.37
C SER A 125 3.26 -3.84 16.45
N LYS A 126 3.50 -5.14 16.16
CA LYS A 126 3.34 -6.22 17.15
C LYS A 126 4.29 -6.05 18.34
N ARG A 127 5.55 -5.69 18.08
CA ARG A 127 6.54 -5.40 19.16
C ARG A 127 6.19 -4.16 19.98
N SER A 128 5.58 -3.15 19.36
CA SER A 128 5.13 -1.94 20.06
C SER A 128 3.94 -2.17 20.99
N GLY A 129 3.17 -3.24 20.77
CA GLY A 129 2.00 -3.60 21.55
C GLY A 129 0.69 -3.20 20.89
N TRP A 130 -0.42 -3.61 21.52
CA TRP A 130 -1.76 -3.35 20.97
C TRP A 130 -2.21 -1.91 21.22
N ASN A 131 -2.76 -1.29 20.19
CA ASN A 131 -3.18 0.11 20.18
C ASN A 131 -4.66 0.33 20.59
N GLY A 132 -5.36 -0.73 20.97
CA GLY A 132 -6.80 -0.70 21.24
C GLY A 132 -7.66 -1.07 20.03
N PRO A 133 -9.00 -1.06 20.20
CA PRO A 133 -9.95 -1.28 19.12
C PRO A 133 -9.89 -0.14 18.09
N ILE A 134 -10.40 -0.38 16.88
CA ILE A 134 -10.55 0.66 15.86
C ILE A 134 -11.55 1.70 16.33
N GLU A 135 -12.69 1.21 16.80
CA GLU A 135 -13.84 2.01 17.22
C GLU A 135 -14.70 1.18 18.17
N ASN A 136 -15.57 1.81 18.97
CA ASN A 136 -16.59 1.13 19.74
C ASN A 136 -17.98 1.55 19.25
N LEU A 137 -18.76 0.59 18.78
CA LEU A 137 -20.16 0.78 18.45
C LEU A 137 -20.98 0.69 19.75
N LYS A 138 -21.75 1.73 20.04
CA LYS A 138 -22.59 1.76 21.25
C LYS A 138 -23.67 0.68 21.15
N VAL A 139 -23.57 -0.34 22.00
CA VAL A 139 -24.52 -1.45 22.06
C VAL A 139 -25.72 -1.06 22.90
N ASN A 140 -26.92 -1.08 22.30
CA ASN A 140 -28.21 -0.91 22.95
C ASN A 140 -29.02 -2.21 22.89
N GLN A 141 -30.26 -2.19 23.41
CA GLN A 141 -31.14 -3.36 23.46
C GLN A 141 -31.48 -3.92 22.05
N ASN A 142 -31.55 -3.05 21.04
CA ASN A 142 -31.92 -3.39 19.66
C ASN A 142 -30.70 -3.56 18.75
N PHE A 143 -29.52 -3.83 19.32
CA PHE A 143 -28.27 -3.92 18.56
C PHE A 143 -28.18 -5.21 17.73
N GLU A 144 -28.26 -5.07 16.40
CA GLU A 144 -28.21 -6.16 15.43
C GLU A 144 -26.77 -6.47 15.00
N TRP A 145 -26.08 -7.32 15.73
CA TRP A 145 -24.65 -7.65 15.53
C TRP A 145 -24.25 -7.95 14.08
N VAL A 146 -25.08 -8.76 13.39
CA VAL A 146 -24.81 -9.16 12.00
C VAL A 146 -24.95 -7.97 11.05
N LYS A 147 -25.98 -7.17 11.22
CA LYS A 147 -26.24 -5.98 10.39
C LYS A 147 -25.16 -4.94 10.56
N GLU A 148 -24.83 -4.65 11.80
CA GLU A 148 -23.80 -3.64 12.13
C GLU A 148 -22.43 -3.99 11.53
N ILE A 149 -21.95 -5.22 11.73
CA ILE A 149 -20.66 -5.63 11.15
C ILE A 149 -20.70 -5.72 9.63
N SER A 150 -21.82 -6.11 9.04
CA SER A 150 -21.97 -6.21 7.57
C SER A 150 -21.92 -4.85 6.92
N ASN A 151 -22.53 -3.85 7.55
CA ASN A 151 -22.56 -2.47 7.07
C ASN A 151 -21.27 -1.69 7.39
N TYR A 152 -20.46 -2.18 8.32
CA TYR A 152 -19.25 -1.48 8.72
C TYR A 152 -18.26 -1.36 7.56
N LYS A 153 -17.80 -0.14 7.27
CA LYS A 153 -16.87 0.14 6.18
C LYS A 153 -15.53 -0.51 6.44
N LYS A 154 -15.04 -1.31 5.49
CA LYS A 154 -13.72 -1.93 5.58
C LYS A 154 -12.64 -0.86 5.73
N PRO A 155 -11.84 -0.86 6.82
CA PRO A 155 -10.74 0.08 6.98
C PRO A 155 -9.67 -0.11 5.91
N ALA A 156 -9.03 0.99 5.52
CA ALA A 156 -7.84 0.93 4.67
C ALA A 156 -6.71 0.17 5.40
N GLY A 157 -5.85 -0.50 4.66
CA GLY A 157 -4.71 -1.24 5.23
C GLY A 157 -5.06 -2.58 5.87
N LEU A 158 -6.32 -3.02 5.82
CA LEU A 158 -6.74 -4.30 6.41
C LEU A 158 -6.18 -5.52 5.64
N TYR A 159 -5.99 -5.41 4.33
CA TYR A 159 -5.50 -6.48 3.44
C TYR A 159 -6.23 -7.83 3.63
N ASN A 160 -5.49 -8.84 4.09
CA ASN A 160 -6.00 -10.20 4.34
C ASN A 160 -6.57 -10.39 5.75
N ASP A 161 -6.48 -9.37 6.60
CA ASP A 161 -7.09 -9.41 7.92
C ASP A 161 -8.58 -9.15 7.83
N GLU A 162 -9.30 -9.54 8.87
CA GLU A 162 -10.73 -9.34 8.99
C GLU A 162 -11.04 -8.40 10.17
N ILE A 163 -12.19 -7.75 10.09
CA ILE A 163 -12.76 -7.04 11.24
C ILE A 163 -13.76 -7.93 11.97
N ALA A 164 -13.81 -7.79 13.27
CA ALA A 164 -14.80 -8.45 14.12
C ALA A 164 -15.33 -7.51 15.19
N ILE A 165 -16.58 -7.71 15.61
CA ILE A 165 -17.19 -7.00 16.75
C ILE A 165 -17.09 -7.89 18.00
N VAL A 166 -16.66 -7.32 19.11
CA VAL A 166 -16.65 -7.97 20.43
C VAL A 166 -18.06 -8.06 20.96
N LYS A 167 -18.60 -9.29 21.05
CA LYS A 167 -19.95 -9.58 21.51
C LYS A 167 -20.00 -9.88 23.02
N LYS A 168 -19.06 -10.67 23.52
CA LYS A 168 -18.99 -11.08 24.92
C LYS A 168 -17.55 -11.11 25.41
N ILE A 169 -17.36 -10.79 26.67
CA ILE A 169 -16.02 -10.69 27.26
C ILE A 169 -15.99 -11.55 28.53
N LYS A 170 -15.00 -12.43 28.62
CA LYS A 170 -14.62 -13.19 29.80
C LYS A 170 -13.20 -12.82 30.20
N SER A 171 -12.76 -13.21 31.38
CA SER A 171 -11.41 -12.87 31.87
C SER A 171 -10.29 -13.36 30.94
N LYS A 172 -10.44 -14.54 30.33
CA LYS A 172 -9.41 -15.20 29.53
C LYS A 172 -9.68 -15.26 28.03
N PHE A 173 -10.84 -14.84 27.57
CA PHE A 173 -11.21 -14.84 26.17
C PHE A 173 -12.30 -13.82 25.82
N ILE A 174 -12.44 -13.53 24.56
CA ILE A 174 -13.54 -12.76 23.99
C ILE A 174 -14.28 -13.57 22.93
N GLU A 175 -15.59 -13.40 22.85
CA GLU A 175 -16.41 -13.90 21.76
C GLU A 175 -16.68 -12.76 20.79
N VAL A 176 -16.43 -13.00 19.50
CA VAL A 176 -16.55 -12.00 18.45
C VAL A 176 -17.36 -12.53 17.28
N ILE A 177 -17.97 -11.63 16.52
CA ILE A 177 -18.62 -11.93 15.27
C ILE A 177 -17.89 -11.24 14.12
N THR A 178 -17.59 -11.98 13.05
CA THR A 178 -16.91 -11.46 11.85
C THR A 178 -17.91 -10.96 10.82
N LYS A 179 -17.41 -10.22 9.83
CA LYS A 179 -18.23 -9.75 8.70
C LYS A 179 -18.86 -10.91 7.90
N ASN A 180 -18.24 -12.07 7.90
CA ASN A 180 -18.77 -13.30 7.27
C ASN A 180 -19.70 -14.08 8.22
N GLN A 181 -20.21 -13.41 9.27
CA GLN A 181 -21.18 -13.93 10.25
C GLN A 181 -20.67 -15.15 11.05
N LYS A 182 -19.36 -15.37 11.10
CA LYS A 182 -18.77 -16.42 11.93
C LYS A 182 -18.65 -15.95 13.36
N ASN A 183 -19.16 -16.73 14.32
CA ASN A 183 -18.88 -16.54 15.73
C ASN A 183 -17.55 -17.21 16.05
N LEU A 184 -16.62 -16.47 16.60
CA LEU A 184 -15.27 -16.92 16.95
C LEU A 184 -14.99 -16.63 18.41
N THR A 185 -14.18 -17.48 19.04
CA THR A 185 -13.61 -17.24 20.35
C THR A 185 -12.12 -16.98 20.18
N ILE A 186 -11.63 -15.88 20.74
CA ILE A 186 -10.21 -15.53 20.73
C ILE A 186 -9.75 -15.58 22.18
N SER A 187 -8.90 -16.55 22.47
CA SER A 187 -8.34 -16.75 23.81
C SER A 187 -7.19 -15.78 24.06
N ARG A 188 -6.78 -15.69 25.30
CA ARG A 188 -5.68 -14.83 25.71
C ARG A 188 -4.35 -15.20 25.04
N ASP A 189 -4.14 -16.49 24.75
CA ASP A 189 -2.94 -16.98 24.06
C ASP A 189 -2.88 -16.55 22.60
N GLU A 190 -4.03 -16.34 21.98
CA GLU A 190 -4.17 -15.84 20.61
C GLU A 190 -4.07 -14.31 20.52
N MET A 191 -3.92 -13.63 21.65
CA MET A 191 -3.73 -12.17 21.73
C MET A 191 -2.24 -11.82 21.89
N THR A 192 -1.39 -12.39 21.06
CA THR A 192 0.09 -12.29 21.15
C THR A 192 0.63 -10.86 21.05
N ILE A 193 -0.14 -9.95 20.47
CA ILE A 193 0.19 -8.51 20.37
C ILE A 193 0.09 -7.77 21.71
N ILE A 194 -0.66 -8.30 22.68
CA ILE A 194 -0.78 -7.71 24.00
C ILE A 194 0.35 -8.25 24.88
N LYS A 195 1.30 -7.39 25.26
CA LYS A 195 2.54 -7.77 25.98
C LYS A 195 2.30 -8.46 27.31
N SER A 196 1.37 -7.98 28.11
CA SER A 196 1.10 -8.54 29.43
C SER A 196 0.10 -9.69 29.40
N LYS A 197 0.54 -10.92 29.57
CA LYS A 197 -0.32 -12.11 29.62
C LYS A 197 -1.27 -12.18 30.83
N LYS A 198 -1.03 -11.38 31.85
CA LYS A 198 -1.80 -11.38 33.12
C LYS A 198 -3.00 -10.42 33.11
N VAL A 199 -3.13 -9.55 32.10
CA VAL A 199 -4.21 -8.57 32.06
C VAL A 199 -5.53 -9.25 31.69
N ASP A 200 -6.57 -9.01 32.48
CA ASP A 200 -7.93 -9.48 32.24
C ASP A 200 -8.49 -8.83 30.96
N CYS A 201 -9.11 -9.65 30.08
CA CYS A 201 -9.74 -9.13 28.88
C CYS A 201 -10.83 -8.10 29.15
N LYS A 202 -11.49 -8.17 30.32
CA LYS A 202 -12.49 -7.17 30.73
C LYS A 202 -11.93 -5.76 30.90
N LYS A 203 -10.61 -5.63 31.16
CA LYS A 203 -9.93 -4.32 31.25
C LYS A 203 -9.49 -3.80 29.88
N LEU A 204 -9.43 -4.66 28.86
CA LEU A 204 -8.90 -4.34 27.53
C LEU A 204 -10.01 -4.09 26.52
N PHE A 205 -11.14 -4.76 26.65
CA PHE A 205 -12.21 -4.75 25.66
C PHE A 205 -13.55 -4.30 26.28
N LYS A 206 -14.37 -3.72 25.40
CA LYS A 206 -15.77 -3.40 25.67
C LYS A 206 -16.67 -4.07 24.65
N ARG A 207 -17.92 -4.35 25.02
CA ARG A 207 -18.91 -4.82 24.04
C ARG A 207 -19.11 -3.76 22.96
N GLY A 208 -19.17 -4.21 21.71
CA GLY A 208 -19.25 -3.32 20.57
C GLY A 208 -17.88 -2.86 20.01
N ASP A 209 -16.76 -3.25 20.60
CA ASP A 209 -15.44 -2.92 20.07
C ASP A 209 -15.24 -3.58 18.71
N ILE A 210 -14.85 -2.78 17.71
CA ILE A 210 -14.40 -3.25 16.41
C ILE A 210 -12.90 -3.52 16.52
N ILE A 211 -12.54 -4.74 16.32
CA ILE A 211 -11.13 -5.20 16.36
C ILE A 211 -10.69 -5.81 15.04
N VAL A 212 -9.39 -5.87 14.84
CA VAL A 212 -8.78 -6.58 13.71
C VAL A 212 -8.35 -7.96 14.16
N ILE A 213 -8.65 -8.96 13.35
CA ILE A 213 -8.22 -10.33 13.55
C ILE A 213 -7.50 -10.84 12.29
N SER A 214 -6.52 -11.72 12.48
CA SER A 214 -5.73 -12.32 11.41
C SER A 214 -5.75 -13.84 11.53
N PHE A 215 -5.99 -14.54 10.43
CA PHE A 215 -5.92 -16.01 10.45
C PHE A 215 -4.46 -16.47 10.38
N ASN A 216 -4.02 -17.14 11.44
CA ASN A 216 -2.69 -17.73 11.52
C ASN A 216 -2.73 -19.16 10.97
N LYS A 217 -2.18 -19.34 9.77
CA LYS A 217 -2.17 -20.63 9.07
C LYS A 217 -1.41 -21.73 9.80
N ASN A 218 -0.39 -21.37 10.61
CA ASN A 218 0.46 -22.33 11.29
C ASN A 218 -0.27 -23.02 12.45
N ILE A 219 -1.17 -22.30 13.12
CA ILE A 219 -1.96 -22.83 14.25
C ILE A 219 -3.44 -23.07 13.90
N GLY A 220 -3.86 -22.72 12.68
CA GLY A 220 -5.23 -22.90 12.21
C GLY A 220 -6.28 -22.03 12.92
N LYS A 221 -5.86 -20.94 13.57
CA LYS A 221 -6.71 -20.10 14.42
C LYS A 221 -6.62 -18.63 14.08
N TYR A 222 -7.64 -17.87 14.49
CA TYR A 222 -7.59 -16.41 14.45
C TYR A 222 -6.87 -15.85 15.67
N GLU A 223 -6.00 -14.88 15.41
CA GLU A 223 -5.27 -14.10 16.41
C GLU A 223 -5.73 -12.65 16.40
N LEU A 224 -5.63 -11.97 17.57
CA LEU A 224 -5.80 -10.53 17.63
C LEU A 224 -4.69 -9.85 16.83
N SER A 225 -5.09 -8.95 15.92
CA SER A 225 -4.21 -8.18 15.07
C SER A 225 -4.53 -6.68 15.16
N GLN A 226 -3.81 -5.87 14.39
CA GLN A 226 -4.10 -4.44 14.24
C GLN A 226 -3.52 -3.90 12.93
N ILE A 227 -4.10 -2.82 12.44
CA ILE A 227 -3.51 -2.02 11.38
C ILE A 227 -2.37 -1.20 12.00
N PRO A 228 -1.13 -1.27 11.47
CA PRO A 228 -0.02 -0.47 11.99
C PRO A 228 -0.33 1.03 11.95
N LYS A 229 -0.09 1.73 13.07
CA LYS A 229 -0.12 3.19 13.11
C LYS A 229 1.16 3.81 12.57
N VAL A 230 2.26 3.05 12.61
CA VAL A 230 3.54 3.44 12.04
C VAL A 230 3.51 3.28 10.53
N ASN A 231 4.26 4.13 9.85
CA ASN A 231 4.35 4.10 8.40
C ASN A 231 5.80 4.40 7.98
N GLY A 232 6.11 4.26 6.70
CA GLY A 232 7.45 4.49 6.16
C GLY A 232 7.45 4.45 4.63
N GLY A 233 8.62 4.30 4.05
CA GLY A 233 8.82 4.10 2.63
C GLY A 233 9.95 3.09 2.37
N MET A 234 9.91 2.46 1.20
CA MET A 234 10.95 1.56 0.71
C MET A 234 11.16 1.81 -0.79
N VAL A 235 12.42 1.85 -1.20
CA VAL A 235 12.80 1.92 -2.61
C VAL A 235 13.83 0.83 -2.90
N VAL A 236 13.73 0.22 -4.08
CA VAL A 236 14.72 -0.73 -4.59
C VAL A 236 15.37 -0.11 -5.81
N ILE A 237 16.68 0.07 -5.74
CA ILE A 237 17.48 0.72 -6.77
C ILE A 237 18.53 -0.25 -7.30
N GLU A 238 18.70 -0.28 -8.62
CA GLU A 238 19.76 -1.03 -9.26
C GLU A 238 21.09 -0.28 -9.10
N ASN A 239 22.07 -0.88 -8.44
CA ASN A 239 23.32 -0.20 -8.05
C ASN A 239 24.13 0.34 -9.23
N LYS A 240 24.12 -0.35 -10.38
CA LYS A 240 24.93 0.04 -11.54
C LYS A 240 24.35 1.21 -12.33
N THR A 241 23.05 1.31 -12.39
CA THR A 241 22.34 2.26 -13.28
C THR A 241 21.57 3.34 -12.55
N GLY A 242 21.33 3.17 -11.24
CA GLY A 242 20.46 4.04 -10.45
C GLY A 242 18.96 3.89 -10.75
N ARG A 243 18.58 2.91 -11.57
CA ARG A 243 17.16 2.70 -11.93
C ARG A 243 16.34 2.25 -10.73
N VAL A 244 15.19 2.88 -10.53
CA VAL A 244 14.23 2.49 -9.50
C VAL A 244 13.43 1.30 -9.99
N LEU A 245 13.62 0.14 -9.37
CA LEU A 245 12.98 -1.13 -9.75
C LEU A 245 11.70 -1.41 -8.95
N ALA A 246 11.57 -0.85 -7.74
CA ALA A 246 10.36 -0.92 -6.93
C ALA A 246 10.28 0.28 -5.99
N MET A 247 9.04 0.69 -5.65
CA MET A 247 8.79 1.80 -4.74
C MET A 247 7.52 1.55 -3.93
N VAL A 248 7.63 1.68 -2.62
CA VAL A 248 6.53 1.56 -1.66
C VAL A 248 6.52 2.80 -0.78
N GLY A 249 5.58 3.70 -1.00
CA GLY A 249 5.51 5.00 -0.30
C GLY A 249 4.71 4.99 1.00
N GLY A 250 4.13 3.84 1.37
CA GLY A 250 3.34 3.71 2.59
C GLY A 250 2.77 2.32 2.81
N TYR A 251 2.22 2.08 4.00
CA TYR A 251 1.62 0.81 4.37
C TYR A 251 0.45 0.44 3.45
N ASP A 252 -0.38 1.40 3.14
CA ASP A 252 -1.50 1.28 2.20
C ASP A 252 -1.58 2.48 1.26
N SER A 253 -2.39 2.38 0.22
CA SER A 253 -2.58 3.40 -0.81
C SER A 253 -3.75 4.36 -0.53
N SER A 254 -4.28 4.41 0.70
CA SER A 254 -5.34 5.35 1.07
C SER A 254 -4.84 6.79 1.14
N SER A 255 -3.55 6.96 1.41
CA SER A 255 -2.85 8.24 1.37
C SER A 255 -2.10 8.40 0.05
N SER A 256 -2.26 9.54 -0.59
CA SER A 256 -1.47 9.93 -1.77
C SER A 256 -0.03 10.35 -1.41
N PHE A 257 0.28 10.51 -0.12
CA PHE A 257 1.59 10.93 0.35
C PHE A 257 2.63 9.82 0.21
N ASN A 258 3.55 10.00 -0.75
CA ASN A 258 4.66 9.08 -1.00
C ASN A 258 5.86 9.43 -0.08
N ARG A 259 6.11 8.59 0.92
CA ARG A 259 7.19 8.81 1.88
C ARG A 259 8.59 8.63 1.31
N VAL A 260 8.71 8.01 0.14
CA VAL A 260 10.00 7.88 -0.55
C VAL A 260 10.45 9.21 -1.16
N THR A 261 9.51 9.98 -1.74
CA THR A 261 9.81 11.18 -2.52
C THR A 261 9.38 12.48 -1.86
N GLN A 262 8.38 12.43 -0.96
CA GLN A 262 7.79 13.64 -0.37
C GLN A 262 8.10 13.82 1.12
N ALA A 263 8.59 12.79 1.83
CA ALA A 263 8.92 12.93 3.23
C ALA A 263 10.29 13.58 3.42
N ASN A 264 10.32 14.77 4.01
CA ASN A 264 11.54 15.39 4.47
C ASN A 264 11.92 14.82 5.83
N ARG A 265 13.00 14.04 5.89
CA ARG A 265 13.48 13.40 7.11
C ARG A 265 14.96 13.62 7.29
N GLN A 266 15.40 13.78 8.54
CA GLN A 266 16.81 13.80 8.88
C GLN A 266 17.45 12.46 8.50
N LEU A 267 18.52 12.52 7.70
CA LEU A 267 19.21 11.32 7.20
C LEU A 267 19.93 10.57 8.32
N GLY A 268 20.39 11.30 9.35
CA GLY A 268 21.17 10.72 10.43
C GLY A 268 22.40 9.99 9.91
N SER A 269 22.72 8.86 10.49
CA SER A 269 23.90 8.06 10.12
C SER A 269 23.85 7.46 8.70
N SER A 270 22.72 7.52 8.02
CA SER A 270 22.63 7.10 6.61
C SER A 270 23.42 8.05 5.68
N PHE A 271 23.76 9.24 6.13
CA PHE A 271 24.59 10.19 5.39
C PHE A 271 26.10 9.89 5.49
N LYS A 272 26.54 9.15 6.52
CA LYS A 272 27.96 8.87 6.74
C LYS A 272 28.69 8.25 5.54
N PRO A 273 28.14 7.31 4.76
CA PRO A 273 28.81 6.77 3.58
C PRO A 273 29.27 7.87 2.60
N PHE A 274 28.49 8.94 2.44
CA PHE A 274 28.88 10.04 1.55
C PHE A 274 30.09 10.81 2.09
N VAL A 275 30.12 11.10 3.40
CA VAL A 275 31.28 11.71 4.05
C VAL A 275 32.53 10.84 3.91
N TYR A 276 32.40 9.53 4.13
CA TYR A 276 33.52 8.61 4.02
C TYR A 276 34.01 8.42 2.58
N ILE A 277 33.11 8.43 1.58
CA ILE A 277 33.50 8.43 0.15
C ILE A 277 34.29 9.69 -0.16
N THR A 278 33.81 10.85 0.25
CA THR A 278 34.53 12.13 0.09
C THR A 278 35.91 12.09 0.75
N ALA A 279 36.04 11.52 1.93
CA ALA A 279 37.33 11.36 2.59
C ALA A 279 38.29 10.48 1.74
N LEU A 280 37.80 9.35 1.21
CA LEU A 280 38.58 8.46 0.35
C LEU A 280 39.03 9.18 -0.94
N GLU A 281 38.19 9.99 -1.57
CA GLU A 281 38.51 10.79 -2.75
C GLU A 281 39.56 11.87 -2.45
N ASN A 282 39.66 12.32 -1.19
CA ASN A 282 40.64 13.29 -0.73
C ASN A 282 41.88 12.65 -0.08
N GLY A 283 42.22 11.42 -0.45
CA GLY A 283 43.49 10.78 -0.09
C GLY A 283 43.49 10.00 1.21
N TYR A 284 42.37 9.93 1.93
CA TYR A 284 42.24 9.01 3.06
C TYR A 284 42.14 7.57 2.55
N SER A 285 42.49 6.63 3.41
CA SER A 285 42.38 5.21 3.17
C SER A 285 41.55 4.53 4.27
N PRO A 286 41.04 3.31 4.07
CA PRO A 286 40.33 2.58 5.13
C PRO A 286 41.13 2.38 6.43
N VAL A 287 42.47 2.45 6.37
CA VAL A 287 43.38 2.33 7.53
C VAL A 287 43.81 3.68 8.08
N SER A 288 43.47 4.80 7.45
CA SER A 288 43.73 6.14 7.98
C SER A 288 43.10 6.29 9.35
N ARG A 289 43.88 6.87 10.28
CA ARG A 289 43.46 7.00 11.68
C ARG A 289 42.82 8.36 11.92
N ILE A 290 41.67 8.36 12.53
CA ILE A 290 40.89 9.53 12.93
C ILE A 290 40.69 9.48 14.44
N LEU A 291 40.76 10.61 15.09
CA LEU A 291 40.62 10.72 16.53
C LEU A 291 39.13 10.75 16.94
N ASP A 292 38.69 9.77 17.67
CA ASP A 292 37.36 9.73 18.32
C ASP A 292 37.47 10.29 19.75
N ALA A 293 37.41 11.61 19.87
CA ALA A 293 37.59 12.34 21.12
C ALA A 293 36.53 13.46 21.24
N PRO A 294 36.38 14.06 22.43
CA PRO A 294 35.52 15.22 22.62
C PRO A 294 35.82 16.32 21.62
N PHE A 295 34.78 16.84 21.01
CA PHE A 295 34.86 17.89 20.02
C PHE A 295 33.83 18.96 20.33
N VAL A 296 34.24 20.21 20.23
CA VAL A 296 33.40 21.38 20.53
C VAL A 296 33.55 22.40 19.41
N ILE A 297 32.43 22.78 18.82
CA ILE A 297 32.38 23.91 17.87
C ILE A 297 31.58 25.03 18.52
N ASP A 298 32.12 26.25 18.44
CA ASP A 298 31.36 27.45 18.69
C ASP A 298 30.49 27.73 17.45
N ASP A 299 29.21 27.42 17.60
CA ASP A 299 28.21 27.55 16.52
C ASP A 299 27.55 28.93 16.66
N HIS A 300 28.13 30.03 16.50
CA HIS A 300 27.60 31.40 16.55
C HIS A 300 26.03 31.55 16.44
N SER A 301 25.29 30.44 16.59
CA SER A 301 23.85 30.38 16.73
C SER A 301 23.41 30.72 18.18
N LYS A 302 22.09 30.89 18.39
CA LYS A 302 21.51 31.28 19.69
C LYS A 302 21.91 30.40 20.90
N ASP A 303 22.30 29.17 20.67
CA ASP A 303 22.74 28.21 21.72
C ASP A 303 24.27 28.09 21.86
N GLY A 304 25.01 28.77 21.02
CA GLY A 304 26.43 29.12 21.11
C GLY A 304 27.46 28.01 21.08
N VAL A 305 27.15 26.77 21.46
CA VAL A 305 28.16 25.70 21.56
C VAL A 305 27.61 24.35 21.17
N TRP A 306 28.11 23.79 20.09
CA TRP A 306 27.76 22.45 19.67
C TRP A 306 28.75 21.40 20.20
N ARG A 307 28.23 20.42 20.97
CA ARG A 307 29.02 19.34 21.59
C ARG A 307 28.50 17.98 21.17
N PRO A 308 28.86 17.48 19.99
CA PRO A 308 28.43 16.18 19.54
C PRO A 308 29.03 15.07 20.38
N THR A 309 28.28 13.95 20.48
CA THR A 309 28.75 12.74 21.18
C THR A 309 28.46 11.49 20.33
N ASN A 310 29.15 10.40 20.60
CA ASN A 310 28.78 9.07 20.11
C ASN A 310 27.49 8.60 20.79
N TYR A 311 26.76 7.65 20.18
CA TYR A 311 25.50 7.11 20.70
C TYR A 311 25.60 6.60 22.16
N GLY A 312 26.76 6.06 22.56
CA GLY A 312 26.98 5.55 23.91
C GLY A 312 27.70 6.54 24.84
N GLU A 313 27.80 7.82 24.44
CA GLU A 313 28.51 8.89 25.19
C GLU A 313 29.98 8.55 25.54
N LYS A 314 30.59 7.60 24.80
CA LYS A 314 31.96 7.14 24.99
C LYS A 314 32.86 7.61 23.87
N PHE A 315 34.12 7.85 24.21
CA PHE A 315 35.20 8.19 23.29
C PHE A 315 36.14 6.99 23.17
N TYR A 316 36.67 6.74 22.00
CA TYR A 316 37.44 5.54 21.71
C TYR A 316 38.87 5.81 21.23
N GLY A 317 39.25 7.07 21.19
CA GLY A 317 40.58 7.48 20.80
C GLY A 317 40.89 7.26 19.33
N LEU A 318 42.16 7.11 19.00
CA LEU A 318 42.63 6.97 17.63
C LEU A 318 42.13 5.64 17.02
N SER A 319 41.28 5.75 16.01
CA SER A 319 40.60 4.62 15.38
C SER A 319 40.71 4.71 13.87
N THR A 320 40.64 3.55 13.14
CA THR A 320 40.68 3.54 11.69
C THR A 320 39.38 4.05 11.06
N LEU A 321 39.48 4.63 9.87
CA LEU A 321 38.32 5.09 9.09
C LEU A 321 37.30 3.96 8.91
N ARG A 322 37.77 2.73 8.60
CA ARG A 322 36.94 1.52 8.52
C ARG A 322 36.13 1.29 9.79
N LEU A 323 36.79 1.34 10.95
CA LEU A 323 36.12 1.11 12.24
C LEU A 323 35.08 2.21 12.53
N GLY A 324 35.39 3.43 12.11
CA GLY A 324 34.47 4.59 12.23
C GLY A 324 33.12 4.33 11.53
N ILE A 325 33.13 3.86 10.28
CA ILE A 325 31.90 3.55 9.55
C ILE A 325 31.23 2.28 10.07
N GLU A 326 32.00 1.22 10.37
CA GLU A 326 31.43 -0.05 10.88
C GLU A 326 30.69 0.16 12.22
N LYS A 327 31.23 0.98 13.10
CA LYS A 327 30.64 1.29 14.41
C LYS A 327 29.76 2.53 14.40
N SER A 328 29.61 3.14 13.24
CA SER A 328 28.82 4.38 13.07
C SER A 328 29.21 5.47 14.07
N ARG A 329 30.53 5.70 14.25
CA ARG A 329 31.05 6.71 15.17
C ARG A 329 30.67 8.11 14.69
N ASN A 330 30.07 8.92 15.57
CA ASN A 330 29.65 10.27 15.20
C ASN A 330 30.85 11.22 15.08
N LEU A 331 31.72 11.22 16.10
CA LEU A 331 32.84 12.14 16.19
C LEU A 331 33.91 11.94 15.10
N MET A 332 34.04 10.71 14.61
CA MET A 332 34.91 10.42 13.45
C MET A 332 34.34 10.86 12.10
N THR A 333 33.08 11.27 12.06
CA THR A 333 32.38 11.68 10.83
C THR A 333 32.33 13.19 10.69
N ILE A 334 32.47 13.89 11.81
CA ILE A 334 32.56 15.35 11.90
C ILE A 334 33.93 15.81 11.51
#